data_bdf011b0d0fef2a124408c55eade13bd
#
_entry.id   bdf011b0d0fef2a124408c55eade13bd
#
_cell.length_a   1.000
_cell.length_b   1.000
_cell.length_c   1.000
_cell.angle_alpha   90.00
_cell.angle_beta   90.00
_cell.angle_gamma   90.00
#
_symmetry.space_group_name_H-M   'P 1'
#
loop_
_entity.id
_entity.type
_entity.pdbx_description
1 polymer ?
#
loop_
_entity_poly.entity_id
_entity_poly.type
_entity_poly.pdbx_seq_one_letter_code
_entity_poly.pdbx_strand_id
1 'polypeptide(L)'
;RAYEQARLSISYSNLNVKIIASHGGLDTGPDGASAQCIEDLACFRTLPNFVVLSPCDSNEMFQAVKTISKHKGPVYMRTGRSSVVNITNSNKKFIIGKGMVLNKGIKVCVISTGMQTSVAFNALKYLKKQNINPTLIHMPSIKPIDKNLLIKHAKTHKIIISFEDHNIMGGLGSAISEILSENKPIKIIRMGIEDEIGRSGEAYQLLKRYKIDEKALIKKIINFYK
;
A
#
# COMPACT_ATOMS: atom_id res chain seq x y z
N ARG A 1 -14.25 17.36 5.82
CA ARG A 1 -14.99 18.28 4.90
C ARG A 1 -14.72 17.96 3.44
N ALA A 2 -13.46 17.78 3.03
CA ALA A 2 -13.12 17.44 1.64
C ALA A 2 -13.69 16.09 1.17
N TYR A 3 -13.83 15.12 2.07
CA TYR A 3 -14.39 13.81 1.74
C TYR A 3 -15.86 13.90 1.28
N GLU A 4 -16.67 14.67 1.97
CA GLU A 4 -18.08 14.87 1.60
C GLU A 4 -18.17 15.53 0.21
N GLN A 5 -17.37 16.56 -0.05
CA GLN A 5 -17.31 17.20 -1.37
C GLN A 5 -16.81 16.25 -2.46
N ALA A 6 -15.80 15.41 -2.16
CA ALA A 6 -15.34 14.38 -3.09
C ALA A 6 -16.45 13.37 -3.41
N ARG A 7 -17.27 13.01 -2.41
CA ARG A 7 -18.40 12.10 -2.58
C ARG A 7 -19.50 12.70 -3.46
N LEU A 8 -19.98 13.90 -3.13
CA LEU A 8 -21.12 14.50 -3.82
C LEU A 8 -20.74 15.16 -5.15
N SER A 9 -19.68 15.96 -5.15
CA SER A 9 -19.34 16.75 -6.33
C SER A 9 -18.51 15.98 -7.36
N ILE A 10 -17.80 14.92 -6.98
CA ILE A 10 -16.89 14.18 -7.87
C ILE A 10 -17.37 12.76 -8.13
N SER A 11 -17.52 11.95 -7.07
CA SER A 11 -17.88 10.53 -7.19
C SER A 11 -19.27 10.33 -7.75
N TYR A 12 -20.27 10.98 -7.17
CA TYR A 12 -21.66 10.88 -7.59
C TYR A 12 -21.85 11.27 -9.07
N SER A 13 -21.24 12.37 -9.48
CA SER A 13 -21.31 12.87 -10.86
C SER A 13 -20.28 12.22 -11.80
N ASN A 14 -19.46 11.29 -11.32
CA ASN A 14 -18.39 10.62 -12.07
C ASN A 14 -17.48 11.59 -12.84
N LEU A 15 -17.10 12.69 -12.21
CA LEU A 15 -16.32 13.74 -12.86
C LEU A 15 -14.87 13.31 -13.09
N ASN A 16 -14.29 13.82 -14.16
CA ASN A 16 -12.90 13.55 -14.55
C ASN A 16 -11.89 14.38 -13.71
N VAL A 17 -11.88 14.17 -12.38
CA VAL A 17 -11.04 14.89 -11.43
C VAL A 17 -9.95 13.96 -10.88
N LYS A 18 -8.72 14.47 -10.73
CA LYS A 18 -7.58 13.77 -10.14
C LYS A 18 -7.19 14.47 -8.84
N ILE A 19 -7.44 13.80 -7.72
CA ILE A 19 -7.00 14.26 -6.40
C ILE A 19 -5.65 13.60 -6.13
N ILE A 20 -4.58 14.39 -6.08
CA ILE A 20 -3.24 13.92 -5.74
C ILE A 20 -2.90 14.52 -4.38
N ALA A 21 -2.95 13.67 -3.34
CA ALA A 21 -2.78 14.10 -1.97
C ALA A 21 -1.40 13.70 -1.43
N SER A 22 -0.66 14.67 -0.93
CA SER A 22 0.61 14.45 -0.24
C SER A 22 0.41 14.20 1.26
N HIS A 23 1.48 13.80 1.94
CA HIS A 23 1.52 13.66 3.40
C HIS A 23 0.55 12.61 3.96
N GLY A 24 0.23 11.55 3.20
CA GLY A 24 -0.56 10.43 3.72
C GLY A 24 0.26 9.53 4.64
N GLY A 25 -0.35 9.09 5.76
CA GLY A 25 0.28 8.18 6.72
C GLY A 25 1.10 8.86 7.80
N LEU A 26 1.83 8.05 8.55
CA LEU A 26 2.75 8.49 9.62
C LEU A 26 4.01 9.17 9.07
N ASP A 27 4.31 8.98 7.79
CA ASP A 27 5.43 9.62 7.09
C ASP A 27 5.38 11.16 7.14
N THR A 28 4.23 11.74 7.43
CA THR A 28 4.07 13.17 7.75
C THR A 28 4.95 13.62 8.91
N GLY A 29 5.22 12.74 9.86
CA GLY A 29 6.24 12.92 10.89
C GLY A 29 5.93 14.01 11.92
N PRO A 30 6.78 15.06 12.02
CA PRO A 30 6.69 16.09 13.06
C PRO A 30 5.39 16.88 13.09
N ASP A 31 4.71 17.03 11.94
CA ASP A 31 3.45 17.78 11.84
C ASP A 31 2.33 17.16 12.68
N GLY A 32 2.47 15.88 13.03
CA GLY A 32 1.62 15.20 14.01
C GLY A 32 0.25 14.77 13.49
N ALA A 33 -0.55 14.29 14.43
CA ALA A 33 -1.81 13.60 14.16
C ALA A 33 -2.83 14.42 13.36
N SER A 34 -2.82 15.75 13.49
CA SER A 34 -3.76 16.62 12.75
C SER A 34 -3.46 16.70 11.26
N ALA A 35 -2.22 16.39 10.85
CA ALA A 35 -1.79 16.40 9.45
C ALA A 35 -1.61 14.97 8.88
N GLN A 36 -1.42 13.98 9.75
CA GLN A 36 -1.29 12.57 9.37
C GLN A 36 -2.66 12.01 8.96
N CYS A 37 -2.81 11.66 7.69
CA CYS A 37 -4.02 10.98 7.22
C CYS A 37 -3.74 9.48 7.09
N ILE A 38 -4.23 8.70 8.03
CA ILE A 38 -4.02 7.24 8.12
C ILE A 38 -5.24 6.43 7.66
N GLU A 39 -6.27 7.08 7.16
CA GLU A 39 -7.56 6.51 6.74
C GLU A 39 -7.96 6.88 5.31
N ASP A 40 -7.14 7.64 4.60
CA ASP A 40 -7.44 8.17 3.27
C ASP A 40 -7.73 7.08 2.22
N LEU A 41 -6.92 6.01 2.19
CA LEU A 41 -7.16 4.92 1.24
C LEU A 41 -8.50 4.25 1.51
N ALA A 42 -8.87 4.05 2.78
CA ALA A 42 -10.17 3.50 3.17
C ALA A 42 -11.31 4.40 2.71
N CYS A 43 -11.23 5.69 3.00
CA CYS A 43 -12.25 6.67 2.63
C CYS A 43 -12.50 6.68 1.12
N PHE A 44 -11.45 6.85 0.32
CA PHE A 44 -11.63 6.92 -1.14
C PHE A 44 -11.94 5.57 -1.78
N ARG A 45 -11.52 4.46 -1.16
CA ARG A 45 -11.86 3.12 -1.64
C ARG A 45 -13.35 2.82 -1.57
N THR A 46 -14.06 3.36 -0.59
CA THR A 46 -15.52 3.18 -0.46
C THR A 46 -16.34 4.01 -1.47
N LEU A 47 -15.77 5.08 -2.02
CA LEU A 47 -16.48 5.92 -2.98
C LEU A 47 -16.63 5.22 -4.34
N PRO A 48 -17.85 5.10 -4.90
CA PRO A 48 -18.05 4.62 -6.27
C PRO A 48 -17.21 5.40 -7.28
N ASN A 49 -16.88 4.79 -8.40
CA ASN A 49 -16.16 5.35 -9.54
C ASN A 49 -14.68 5.73 -9.28
N PHE A 50 -14.26 6.00 -8.05
CA PHE A 50 -12.87 6.34 -7.77
C PHE A 50 -11.91 5.20 -8.05
N VAL A 51 -10.84 5.51 -8.77
CA VAL A 51 -9.58 4.74 -8.77
C VAL A 51 -8.74 5.22 -7.59
N VAL A 52 -8.14 4.30 -6.81
CA VAL A 52 -7.33 4.62 -5.64
C VAL A 52 -5.94 4.04 -5.80
N LEU A 53 -4.93 4.92 -5.78
CA LEU A 53 -3.54 4.59 -6.08
C LEU A 53 -2.60 5.05 -4.96
N SER A 54 -1.53 4.27 -4.76
CA SER A 54 -0.43 4.58 -3.83
C SER A 54 0.91 4.11 -4.42
N PRO A 55 1.51 4.85 -5.35
CA PRO A 55 2.83 4.56 -5.92
C PRO A 55 3.93 4.55 -4.86
N CYS A 56 5.01 3.79 -5.10
CA CYS A 56 6.04 3.57 -4.08
C CYS A 56 7.30 4.43 -4.26
N ASP A 57 7.56 4.96 -5.44
CA ASP A 57 8.74 5.78 -5.72
C ASP A 57 8.51 6.79 -6.85
N SER A 58 9.50 7.65 -7.11
CA SER A 58 9.38 8.71 -8.11
C SER A 58 9.25 8.18 -9.55
N ASN A 59 9.89 7.06 -9.87
CA ASN A 59 9.78 6.44 -11.20
C ASN A 59 8.35 5.98 -11.47
N GLU A 60 7.75 5.29 -10.51
CA GLU A 60 6.38 4.82 -10.61
C GLU A 60 5.38 5.99 -10.58
N MET A 61 5.63 6.99 -9.73
CA MET A 61 4.81 8.21 -9.65
C MET A 61 4.73 8.90 -11.02
N PHE A 62 5.86 9.09 -11.70
CA PHE A 62 5.89 9.71 -13.03
C PHE A 62 5.05 8.93 -14.05
N GLN A 63 5.14 7.60 -14.03
CA GLN A 63 4.34 6.76 -14.93
C GLN A 63 2.85 6.72 -14.54
N ALA A 64 2.57 6.77 -13.23
CA ALA A 64 1.20 6.86 -12.73
C ALA A 64 0.51 8.16 -13.18
N VAL A 65 1.19 9.31 -13.05
CA VAL A 65 0.68 10.61 -13.53
C VAL A 65 0.37 10.57 -15.03
N LYS A 66 1.29 10.03 -15.85
CA LYS A 66 1.03 9.84 -17.30
C LYS A 66 -0.18 8.97 -17.59
N THR A 67 -0.43 7.97 -16.76
CA THR A 67 -1.57 7.05 -16.94
C THR A 67 -2.87 7.71 -16.51
N ILE A 68 -2.91 8.33 -15.33
CA ILE A 68 -4.14 8.94 -14.81
C ILE A 68 -4.56 10.18 -15.60
N SER A 69 -3.62 10.91 -16.25
CA SER A 69 -3.96 12.05 -17.12
C SER A 69 -4.83 11.63 -18.31
N LYS A 70 -4.70 10.37 -18.76
CA LYS A 70 -5.49 9.79 -19.87
C LYS A 70 -6.72 9.03 -19.39
N HIS A 71 -6.80 8.71 -18.11
CA HIS A 71 -7.94 7.99 -17.54
C HIS A 71 -9.17 8.90 -17.46
N LYS A 72 -10.33 8.41 -17.87
CA LYS A 72 -11.62 9.09 -17.72
C LYS A 72 -12.27 8.66 -16.41
N GLY A 73 -12.65 9.61 -15.57
CA GLY A 73 -13.23 9.37 -14.25
C GLY A 73 -12.34 9.84 -13.09
N PRO A 74 -12.84 9.75 -11.86
CA PRO A 74 -12.15 10.26 -10.68
C PRO A 74 -11.00 9.34 -10.24
N VAL A 75 -9.91 9.95 -9.80
CA VAL A 75 -8.76 9.25 -9.24
C VAL A 75 -8.34 9.91 -7.94
N TYR A 76 -8.09 9.12 -6.93
CA TYR A 76 -7.35 9.50 -5.74
C TYR A 76 -5.95 8.86 -5.80
N MET A 77 -4.90 9.66 -5.69
CA MET A 77 -3.52 9.17 -5.65
C MET A 77 -2.79 9.74 -4.45
N ARG A 78 -2.36 8.86 -3.57
CA ARG A 78 -1.61 9.19 -2.36
C ARG A 78 -0.13 9.30 -2.65
N THR A 79 0.53 10.30 -2.09
CA THR A 79 1.99 10.42 -2.07
C THR A 79 2.51 10.58 -0.65
N GLY A 80 3.73 10.12 -0.38
CA GLY A 80 4.43 10.35 0.88
C GLY A 80 5.04 11.76 0.96
N ARG A 81 5.61 12.08 2.13
CA ARG A 81 6.42 13.28 2.38
C ARG A 81 7.92 13.00 2.23
N SER A 82 8.38 11.87 2.77
CA SER A 82 9.79 11.52 2.78
C SER A 82 10.29 11.06 1.42
N SER A 83 11.56 11.33 1.16
CA SER A 83 12.26 10.77 -0.01
C SER A 83 12.42 9.27 0.14
N VAL A 84 12.18 8.55 -0.93
CA VAL A 84 12.34 7.09 -1.02
C VAL A 84 13.31 6.72 -2.13
N VAL A 85 13.99 5.58 -1.96
CA VAL A 85 14.88 5.05 -3.01
C VAL A 85 14.04 4.50 -4.16
N ASN A 86 14.44 4.80 -5.40
CA ASN A 86 13.81 4.21 -6.58
C ASN A 86 14.10 2.71 -6.67
N ILE A 87 13.05 1.92 -6.65
CA ILE A 87 13.06 0.46 -6.77
C ILE A 87 12.34 -0.03 -8.01
N THR A 88 11.53 0.84 -8.63
CA THR A 88 10.82 0.55 -9.87
C THR A 88 11.60 1.03 -11.10
N ASN A 89 11.28 0.48 -12.27
CA ASN A 89 11.91 0.87 -13.53
C ASN A 89 11.15 2.05 -14.15
N SER A 90 11.84 3.16 -14.41
CA SER A 90 11.30 4.38 -15.00
C SER A 90 10.64 4.18 -16.37
N ASN A 91 11.07 3.17 -17.13
CA ASN A 91 10.55 2.87 -18.47
C ASN A 91 9.32 1.95 -18.44
N LYS A 92 8.99 1.38 -17.28
CA LYS A 92 7.85 0.46 -17.16
C LYS A 92 6.55 1.24 -17.03
N LYS A 93 5.63 1.03 -17.98
CA LYS A 93 4.30 1.65 -17.95
C LYS A 93 3.55 1.28 -16.67
N PHE A 94 2.92 2.27 -16.05
CA PHE A 94 1.98 2.06 -14.97
C PHE A 94 0.64 1.55 -15.52
N ILE A 95 0.07 0.53 -14.90
CA ILE A 95 -1.23 -0.03 -15.32
C ILE A 95 -2.15 -0.04 -14.11
N ILE A 96 -3.25 0.70 -14.18
CA ILE A 96 -4.27 0.71 -13.14
C ILE A 96 -4.81 -0.72 -12.95
N GLY A 97 -4.93 -1.14 -11.70
CA GLY A 97 -5.40 -2.49 -11.35
C GLY A 97 -4.34 -3.58 -11.43
N LYS A 98 -3.05 -3.23 -11.59
CA LYS A 98 -1.96 -4.20 -11.63
C LYS A 98 -0.96 -4.02 -10.51
N GLY A 99 -0.59 -5.16 -9.90
CA GLY A 99 0.53 -5.27 -8.96
C GLY A 99 1.83 -5.70 -9.64
N MET A 100 2.92 -5.60 -8.92
CA MET A 100 4.26 -5.92 -9.40
C MET A 100 4.98 -6.88 -8.43
N VAL A 101 5.43 -8.02 -8.92
CA VAL A 101 6.29 -8.93 -8.15
C VAL A 101 7.72 -8.37 -8.18
N LEU A 102 8.20 -7.90 -7.04
CA LEU A 102 9.55 -7.36 -6.86
C LEU A 102 10.55 -8.44 -6.46
N ASN A 103 10.10 -9.47 -5.76
CA ASN A 103 10.89 -10.64 -5.40
C ASN A 103 10.04 -11.90 -5.45
N LYS A 104 10.56 -12.93 -6.10
CA LYS A 104 9.95 -14.26 -6.10
C LYS A 104 10.55 -15.09 -4.96
N GLY A 105 9.72 -15.65 -4.13
CA GLY A 105 10.09 -16.46 -2.97
C GLY A 105 9.05 -17.52 -2.68
N ILE A 106 9.10 -18.08 -1.47
CA ILE A 106 8.24 -19.19 -1.04
C ILE A 106 7.68 -18.95 0.37
N LYS A 107 6.75 -19.77 0.80
CA LYS A 107 6.10 -19.81 2.13
C LYS A 107 5.32 -18.54 2.47
N VAL A 108 5.97 -17.37 2.54
CA VAL A 108 5.38 -16.09 2.95
C VAL A 108 5.31 -15.16 1.74
N CYS A 109 4.15 -14.55 1.51
CA CYS A 109 3.97 -13.49 0.52
C CYS A 109 3.69 -12.16 1.24
N VAL A 110 4.61 -11.20 1.10
CA VAL A 110 4.40 -9.83 1.57
C VAL A 110 3.81 -9.02 0.43
N ILE A 111 2.73 -8.32 0.69
CA ILE A 111 2.08 -7.40 -0.25
C ILE A 111 2.08 -6.02 0.39
N SER A 112 2.80 -5.09 -0.23
CA SER A 112 2.98 -3.74 0.28
C SER A 112 2.45 -2.69 -0.69
N THR A 113 2.22 -1.47 -0.21
CA THR A 113 1.81 -0.32 -1.02
C THR A 113 2.53 0.94 -0.60
N GLY A 114 2.63 1.91 -1.51
CA GLY A 114 3.27 3.18 -1.24
C GLY A 114 4.69 3.04 -0.70
N MET A 115 5.10 3.94 0.16
CA MET A 115 6.43 3.98 0.76
C MET A 115 6.81 2.69 1.54
N GLN A 116 5.84 1.97 2.09
CA GLN A 116 6.10 0.72 2.80
C GLN A 116 6.71 -0.36 1.89
N THR A 117 6.61 -0.20 0.60
CA THR A 117 7.31 -1.07 -0.36
C THR A 117 8.83 -0.92 -0.26
N SER A 118 9.34 0.29 -0.05
CA SER A 118 10.78 0.51 0.18
C SER A 118 11.24 -0.13 1.48
N VAL A 119 10.47 -0.02 2.56
CA VAL A 119 10.75 -0.67 3.85
C VAL A 119 10.79 -2.19 3.69
N ALA A 120 9.81 -2.76 3.00
CA ALA A 120 9.75 -4.20 2.74
C ALA A 120 10.91 -4.66 1.83
N PHE A 121 11.28 -3.87 0.83
CA PHE A 121 12.41 -4.17 -0.05
C PHE A 121 13.75 -4.18 0.68
N ASN A 122 13.95 -3.28 1.64
CA ASN A 122 15.14 -3.29 2.50
C ASN A 122 15.15 -4.50 3.43
N ALA A 123 14.02 -4.86 4.02
CA ALA A 123 13.88 -6.07 4.84
C ALA A 123 14.32 -7.34 4.10
N LEU A 124 14.06 -7.44 2.79
CA LEU A 124 14.50 -8.59 1.98
C LEU A 124 16.01 -8.75 1.94
N LYS A 125 16.78 -7.65 1.92
CA LYS A 125 18.26 -7.71 1.90
C LYS A 125 18.80 -8.41 3.14
N TYR A 126 18.18 -8.14 4.31
CA TYR A 126 18.53 -8.79 5.56
C TYR A 126 18.09 -10.25 5.59
N LEU A 127 16.86 -10.54 5.19
CA LEU A 127 16.30 -11.90 5.20
C LEU A 127 17.06 -12.86 4.28
N LYS A 128 17.48 -12.39 3.11
CA LYS A 128 18.29 -13.19 2.17
C LYS A 128 19.62 -13.65 2.77
N LYS A 129 20.26 -12.83 3.61
CA LYS A 129 21.49 -13.23 4.33
C LYS A 129 21.24 -14.37 5.33
N GLN A 130 19.99 -14.62 5.73
CA GLN A 130 19.57 -15.70 6.61
C GLN A 130 18.90 -16.86 5.85
N ASN A 131 19.07 -16.92 4.52
CA ASN A 131 18.43 -17.93 3.67
C ASN A 131 16.89 -17.92 3.75
N ILE A 132 16.29 -16.77 4.08
CA ILE A 132 14.85 -16.55 4.12
C ILE A 132 14.48 -15.70 2.89
N ASN A 133 13.68 -16.28 1.99
CA ASN A 133 13.32 -15.65 0.72
C ASN A 133 11.79 -15.59 0.54
N PRO A 134 11.10 -14.63 1.16
CA PRO A 134 9.67 -14.42 0.94
C PRO A 134 9.40 -13.80 -0.43
N THR A 135 8.20 -13.99 -0.97
CA THR A 135 7.74 -13.20 -2.10
C THR A 135 7.44 -11.77 -1.63
N LEU A 136 7.84 -10.77 -2.43
CA LEU A 136 7.42 -9.39 -2.24
C LEU A 136 6.65 -8.91 -3.47
N ILE A 137 5.43 -8.42 -3.23
CA ILE A 137 4.57 -7.80 -4.23
C ILE A 137 4.35 -6.34 -3.84
N HIS A 138 4.58 -5.44 -4.77
CA HIS A 138 4.10 -4.07 -4.69
C HIS A 138 2.71 -3.97 -5.32
N MET A 139 1.75 -3.40 -4.60
CA MET A 139 0.36 -3.20 -5.02
C MET A 139 0.04 -1.70 -5.04
N PRO A 140 0.36 -0.98 -6.12
CA PRO A 140 0.13 0.46 -6.21
C PRO A 140 -1.34 0.83 -6.45
N SER A 141 -2.14 -0.11 -6.92
CA SER A 141 -3.56 0.08 -7.19
C SER A 141 -4.39 -0.65 -6.13
N ILE A 142 -5.02 0.13 -5.26
CA ILE A 142 -5.86 -0.41 -4.17
C ILE A 142 -7.29 -0.62 -4.68
N LYS A 143 -7.71 0.23 -5.61
CA LYS A 143 -8.99 0.11 -6.32
C LYS A 143 -8.84 0.61 -7.76
N PRO A 144 -9.08 -0.26 -8.77
CA PRO A 144 -9.26 -1.70 -8.64
C PRO A 144 -7.98 -2.39 -8.17
N ILE A 145 -8.10 -3.49 -7.45
CA ILE A 145 -6.94 -4.29 -7.01
C ILE A 145 -6.67 -5.44 -8.00
N ASP A 146 -5.43 -5.91 -8.12
CA ASP A 146 -5.07 -7.04 -8.98
C ASP A 146 -5.53 -8.39 -8.37
N LYS A 147 -6.82 -8.69 -8.52
CA LYS A 147 -7.45 -9.91 -8.04
C LYS A 147 -6.72 -11.18 -8.51
N ASN A 148 -6.32 -11.24 -9.77
CA ASN A 148 -5.68 -12.42 -10.34
C ASN A 148 -4.31 -12.68 -9.73
N LEU A 149 -3.52 -11.62 -9.48
CA LEU A 149 -2.24 -11.72 -8.82
C LEU A 149 -2.40 -12.22 -7.37
N LEU A 150 -3.38 -11.70 -6.64
CA LEU A 150 -3.69 -12.12 -5.27
C LEU A 150 -4.04 -13.60 -5.21
N ILE A 151 -4.98 -14.06 -6.03
CA ILE A 151 -5.41 -15.46 -6.08
C ILE A 151 -4.26 -16.39 -6.48
N LYS A 152 -3.44 -15.99 -7.45
CA LYS A 152 -2.25 -16.76 -7.86
C LYS A 152 -1.33 -17.02 -6.68
N HIS A 153 -1.01 -15.98 -5.91
CA HIS A 153 -0.08 -16.11 -4.78
C HIS A 153 -0.72 -16.77 -3.56
N ALA A 154 -2.03 -16.63 -3.36
CA ALA A 154 -2.76 -17.39 -2.33
C ALA A 154 -2.75 -18.92 -2.56
N LYS A 155 -2.63 -19.37 -3.83
CA LYS A 155 -2.52 -20.81 -4.16
C LYS A 155 -1.14 -21.41 -3.84
N THR A 156 -0.10 -20.59 -3.78
CA THR A 156 1.30 -21.06 -3.73
C THR A 156 2.02 -20.72 -2.42
N HIS A 157 1.41 -19.94 -1.55
CA HIS A 157 1.99 -19.53 -0.27
C HIS A 157 1.17 -20.04 0.91
N LYS A 158 1.80 -20.12 2.09
CA LYS A 158 1.12 -20.52 3.34
C LYS A 158 0.41 -19.36 4.03
N ILE A 159 0.93 -18.16 3.83
CA ILE A 159 0.45 -16.93 4.49
C ILE A 159 0.71 -15.71 3.63
N ILE A 160 -0.17 -14.72 3.73
CA ILE A 160 -0.01 -13.39 3.16
C ILE A 160 0.16 -12.39 4.30
N ILE A 161 1.10 -11.46 4.16
CA ILE A 161 1.27 -10.31 5.04
C ILE A 161 0.98 -9.07 4.21
N SER A 162 -0.08 -8.31 4.52
CA SER A 162 -0.24 -6.96 3.98
C SER A 162 0.59 -5.99 4.81
N PHE A 163 1.20 -4.99 4.15
CA PHE A 163 2.11 -4.06 4.78
C PHE A 163 1.88 -2.64 4.26
N GLU A 164 1.34 -1.78 5.12
CA GLU A 164 0.87 -0.44 4.74
C GLU A 164 1.09 0.59 5.84
N ASP A 165 1.40 1.85 5.47
CA ASP A 165 1.37 3.01 6.35
C ASP A 165 -0.03 3.63 6.34
N HIS A 166 -0.97 2.90 6.91
CA HIS A 166 -2.39 3.20 6.94
C HIS A 166 -3.01 2.40 8.09
N ASN A 167 -4.19 2.79 8.54
CA ASN A 167 -4.97 1.97 9.46
C ASN A 167 -5.24 0.59 8.82
N ILE A 168 -5.15 -0.47 9.62
CA ILE A 168 -5.43 -1.84 9.15
C ILE A 168 -6.88 -2.04 8.69
N MET A 169 -7.78 -1.13 9.08
CA MET A 169 -9.19 -1.14 8.67
C MET A 169 -9.38 -0.36 7.37
N GLY A 170 -9.98 -0.99 6.38
CA GLY A 170 -10.37 -0.38 5.11
C GLY A 170 -9.28 -0.17 4.06
N GLY A 171 -7.98 -0.30 4.41
CA GLY A 171 -6.85 -0.11 3.51
C GLY A 171 -6.53 -1.33 2.64
N LEU A 172 -5.22 -1.50 2.32
CA LEU A 172 -4.72 -2.61 1.49
C LEU A 172 -5.06 -3.98 2.08
N GLY A 173 -4.82 -4.16 3.39
CA GLY A 173 -5.08 -5.43 4.06
C GLY A 173 -6.54 -5.85 4.00
N SER A 174 -7.45 -4.90 4.15
CA SER A 174 -8.89 -5.15 3.98
C SER A 174 -9.24 -5.52 2.55
N ALA A 175 -8.72 -4.79 1.55
CA ALA A 175 -8.95 -5.09 0.15
C ALA A 175 -8.46 -6.50 -0.26
N ILE A 176 -7.30 -6.91 0.25
CA ILE A 176 -6.78 -8.28 0.06
C ILE A 176 -7.70 -9.30 0.71
N SER A 177 -8.15 -9.04 1.95
CA SER A 177 -9.01 -9.95 2.71
C SER A 177 -10.35 -10.15 2.03
N GLU A 178 -10.99 -9.10 1.53
CA GLU A 178 -12.26 -9.16 0.78
C GLU A 178 -12.14 -10.08 -0.44
N ILE A 179 -11.10 -9.88 -1.27
CA ILE A 179 -10.89 -10.70 -2.46
C ILE A 179 -10.60 -12.16 -2.11
N LEU A 180 -9.74 -12.40 -1.14
CA LEU A 180 -9.28 -13.76 -0.87
C LEU A 180 -10.27 -14.57 -0.06
N SER A 181 -11.08 -13.97 0.80
CA SER A 181 -12.16 -14.67 1.51
C SER A 181 -13.16 -15.30 0.54
N GLU A 182 -13.49 -14.61 -0.56
CA GLU A 182 -14.44 -15.09 -1.55
C GLU A 182 -13.86 -16.06 -2.58
N ASN A 183 -12.55 -15.96 -2.88
CA ASN A 183 -11.98 -16.67 -4.04
C ASN A 183 -10.96 -17.74 -3.69
N LYS A 184 -10.13 -17.51 -2.68
CA LYS A 184 -9.10 -18.46 -2.19
C LYS A 184 -8.70 -18.10 -0.77
N PRO A 185 -9.46 -18.57 0.24
CA PRO A 185 -9.17 -18.30 1.64
C PRO A 185 -7.76 -18.75 2.03
N ILE A 186 -7.05 -17.87 2.71
CA ILE A 186 -5.69 -18.08 3.22
C ILE A 186 -5.51 -17.23 4.48
N LYS A 187 -4.61 -17.61 5.38
CA LYS A 187 -4.24 -16.79 6.53
C LYS A 187 -3.62 -15.47 6.08
N ILE A 188 -4.20 -14.36 6.52
CA ILE A 188 -3.71 -13.01 6.24
C ILE A 188 -3.34 -12.34 7.56
N ILE A 189 -2.15 -11.76 7.61
CA ILE A 189 -1.70 -10.87 8.68
C ILE A 189 -1.69 -9.46 8.12
N ARG A 190 -2.44 -8.57 8.74
CA ARG A 190 -2.45 -7.16 8.38
C ARG A 190 -1.44 -6.42 9.25
N MET A 191 -0.44 -5.80 8.64
CA MET A 191 0.53 -4.93 9.29
C MET A 191 0.29 -3.49 8.82
N GLY A 192 -0.16 -2.68 9.71
CA GLY A 192 -0.49 -1.26 9.56
C GLY A 192 -0.70 -0.66 10.94
N ILE A 193 -1.34 0.49 11.01
CA ILE A 193 -1.67 1.18 12.27
C ILE A 193 -2.93 0.52 12.87
N GLU A 194 -2.84 0.09 14.12
CA GLU A 194 -3.91 -0.61 14.84
C GLU A 194 -4.74 0.41 15.63
N ASP A 195 -5.87 0.85 15.04
CA ASP A 195 -6.90 1.70 15.68
C ASP A 195 -6.38 2.75 16.68
N GLU A 196 -5.27 3.38 16.34
CA GLU A 196 -4.64 4.44 17.11
C GLU A 196 -4.50 5.69 16.25
N ILE A 197 -4.67 6.87 16.85
CA ILE A 197 -4.35 8.15 16.22
C ILE A 197 -2.83 8.32 16.16
N GLY A 198 -2.34 8.92 15.08
CA GLY A 198 -0.92 9.24 14.93
C GLY A 198 -0.37 10.19 16.00
N ARG A 199 0.93 10.42 16.00
CA ARG A 199 1.65 11.31 16.95
C ARG A 199 2.71 12.10 16.22
N SER A 200 3.12 13.23 16.82
CA SER A 200 4.29 13.98 16.35
C SER A 200 5.58 13.22 16.68
N GLY A 201 6.52 13.21 15.75
CA GLY A 201 7.83 12.58 15.88
C GLY A 201 8.52 12.41 14.54
N GLU A 202 9.77 12.01 14.56
CA GLU A 202 10.46 11.65 13.33
C GLU A 202 9.81 10.44 12.64
N ALA A 203 9.64 10.47 11.33
CA ALA A 203 8.92 9.43 10.58
C ALA A 203 9.40 8.01 10.92
N TYR A 204 10.73 7.78 10.96
CA TYR A 204 11.29 6.45 11.30
C TYR A 204 10.98 6.01 12.74
N GLN A 205 10.87 6.95 13.70
CA GLN A 205 10.50 6.64 15.10
C GLN A 205 9.03 6.25 15.18
N LEU A 206 8.18 6.91 14.42
CA LEU A 206 6.76 6.59 14.33
C LEU A 206 6.56 5.21 13.72
N LEU A 207 7.19 4.90 12.59
CA LEU A 207 7.11 3.56 11.98
C LEU A 207 7.54 2.47 12.97
N LYS A 208 8.60 2.71 13.75
CA LYS A 208 9.05 1.79 14.82
C LYS A 208 8.03 1.65 15.94
N ARG A 209 7.46 2.78 16.42
CA ARG A 209 6.44 2.79 17.48
C ARG A 209 5.21 1.98 17.08
N TYR A 210 4.73 2.20 15.87
CA TYR A 210 3.55 1.50 15.33
C TYR A 210 3.87 0.11 14.76
N LYS A 211 5.10 -0.38 14.92
CA LYS A 211 5.56 -1.72 14.50
C LYS A 211 5.36 -2.00 13.00
N ILE A 212 5.51 -0.96 12.20
CA ILE A 212 5.48 -1.02 10.74
C ILE A 212 6.83 -0.61 10.13
N ASP A 213 7.90 -0.77 10.89
CA ASP A 213 9.28 -0.61 10.45
C ASP A 213 9.85 -1.92 9.88
N GLU A 214 11.07 -1.83 9.35
CA GLU A 214 11.80 -2.96 8.77
C GLU A 214 11.98 -4.12 9.77
N LYS A 215 12.35 -3.82 11.03
CA LYS A 215 12.61 -4.84 12.06
C LYS A 215 11.32 -5.60 12.44
N ALA A 216 10.21 -4.90 12.56
CA ALA A 216 8.92 -5.51 12.86
C ALA A 216 8.49 -6.47 11.72
N LEU A 217 8.66 -6.06 10.46
CA LEU A 217 8.36 -6.90 9.31
C LEU A 217 9.26 -8.14 9.26
N ILE A 218 10.57 -7.97 9.45
CA ILE A 218 11.54 -9.10 9.52
C ILE A 218 11.12 -10.11 10.58
N LYS A 219 10.86 -9.64 11.81
CA LYS A 219 10.42 -10.50 12.92
C LYS A 219 9.13 -11.25 12.57
N LYS A 220 8.17 -10.58 11.95
CA LYS A 220 6.91 -11.18 11.53
C LYS A 220 7.13 -12.27 10.48
N ILE A 221 7.97 -12.02 9.47
CA ILE A 221 8.29 -13.00 8.42
C ILE A 221 8.97 -14.22 9.02
N ILE A 222 9.99 -14.04 9.86
CA ILE A 222 10.76 -15.15 10.48
C ILE A 222 9.82 -16.08 11.26
N ASN A 223 8.86 -15.55 12.01
CA ASN A 223 7.90 -16.34 12.79
C ASN A 223 7.05 -17.29 11.95
N PHE A 224 6.84 -16.99 10.68
CA PHE A 224 6.04 -17.81 9.77
C PHE A 224 6.87 -18.56 8.72
N TYR A 225 8.17 -18.34 8.71
CA TYR A 225 9.07 -18.98 7.76
C TYR A 225 9.63 -20.31 8.30
N LYS A 226 9.74 -20.40 9.64
CA LYS A 226 10.06 -21.62 10.35
C LYS A 226 8.88 -22.60 10.24
#